data_43ebc5f69217c8a2091de3a47856796d
#
_entry.id   43ebc5f69217c8a2091de3a47856796d
#
_cell.length_a   1.000
_cell.length_b   1.000
_cell.length_c   1.000
_cell.angle_alpha   90.00
_cell.angle_beta   90.00
_cell.angle_gamma   90.00
#
_symmetry.space_group_name_H-M   'P 1'
#
loop_
_entity.id
_entity.type
_entity.pdbx_description
1 polymer ?
#
loop_
_entity_poly.entity_id
_entity_poly.type
_entity_poly.pdbx_seq_one_letter_code
_entity_poly.pdbx_strand_id
1 'polypeptide(L)'
;MNLDGRRESSNVEDRRGMSGGKKAGIGAGILGVLIAMAVAYFSGGDPLSAGMQAFQENGGLGSLTGTNTEVSEDQREFTEEEQELARFSTQILAGTEDVWKDIFEENEMEYEVPTMVLYTGATQTACGQGSAQMGPFYCSGDQKLYIDLSFFTEMKSKLGADGDFAYAYVIAHEVGHHVEYLTGILQDAHEKMAKMNQTDANKMSVRLELLADFYAGVWAHHDNKMFGSLEDGDIEEAINCAQVIGDDYLQKKARGYAVPESFNHGTSKQRMKWFKKGLETGDVSQGNTFECSDSEL
;
A
#
# COMPACT_ATOMS: atom_id res chain seq x y z
N MET A 1 -6.96 17.89 0.70
CA MET A 1 -7.28 17.91 -0.75
C MET A 1 -8.78 18.11 -0.97
N ASN A 2 -9.20 18.77 -2.06
CA ASN A 2 -10.62 19.05 -2.33
C ASN A 2 -11.25 17.92 -3.16
N LEU A 3 -12.22 17.21 -2.58
CA LEU A 3 -13.00 16.16 -3.23
C LEU A 3 -14.50 16.51 -3.34
N ASP A 4 -14.86 17.77 -3.16
CA ASP A 4 -16.26 18.22 -3.23
C ASP A 4 -16.87 17.91 -4.60
N GLY A 5 -18.01 17.21 -4.59
CA GLY A 5 -18.73 16.85 -5.81
C GLY A 5 -18.07 15.73 -6.64
N ARG A 6 -16.96 15.13 -6.17
CA ARG A 6 -16.32 13.99 -6.84
C ARG A 6 -17.22 12.75 -6.76
N ARG A 7 -17.20 11.97 -7.84
CA ARG A 7 -17.86 10.67 -7.85
C ARG A 7 -17.16 9.67 -6.92
N GLU A 8 -17.89 8.67 -6.51
CA GLU A 8 -17.34 7.50 -5.86
C GLU A 8 -17.19 6.35 -6.88
N SER A 9 -16.14 5.53 -6.75
CA SER A 9 -15.98 4.35 -7.59
C SER A 9 -17.02 3.29 -7.22
N SER A 10 -17.56 2.61 -8.23
CA SER A 10 -18.38 1.41 -8.06
C SER A 10 -17.55 0.12 -8.00
N ASN A 11 -16.24 0.20 -8.24
CA ASN A 11 -15.32 -0.95 -8.24
C ASN A 11 -14.79 -1.21 -6.83
N VAL A 12 -15.71 -1.35 -5.86
CA VAL A 12 -15.38 -1.52 -4.45
C VAL A 12 -16.15 -2.71 -3.87
N GLU A 13 -15.43 -3.60 -3.21
CA GLU A 13 -15.98 -4.67 -2.38
C GLU A 13 -15.81 -4.27 -0.91
N ASP A 14 -16.90 -3.90 -0.24
CA ASP A 14 -16.86 -3.63 1.20
C ASP A 14 -17.06 -4.93 1.99
N ARG A 15 -15.95 -5.45 2.53
CA ARG A 15 -15.92 -6.63 3.39
C ARG A 15 -15.73 -6.27 4.87
N ARG A 16 -15.82 -5.00 5.23
CA ARG A 16 -15.73 -4.55 6.63
C ARG A 16 -16.91 -5.09 7.42
N GLY A 17 -16.86 -5.73 8.45
CA GLY A 17 -17.96 -6.35 9.18
C GLY A 17 -18.29 -7.77 8.74
N MET A 18 -17.68 -8.27 7.67
CA MET A 18 -17.73 -9.70 7.36
C MET A 18 -16.80 -10.42 8.33
N SER A 19 -17.35 -11.27 9.19
CA SER A 19 -16.59 -12.02 10.18
C SER A 19 -15.74 -13.10 9.51
N GLY A 20 -14.54 -12.72 9.08
CA GLY A 20 -13.49 -13.63 8.67
C GLY A 20 -12.60 -14.00 9.84
N GLY A 21 -13.15 -14.71 10.85
CA GLY A 21 -12.34 -15.25 11.96
C GLY A 21 -12.20 -14.31 13.17
N LYS A 22 -12.35 -14.90 14.31
CA LYS A 22 -12.41 -14.39 15.70
C LYS A 22 -11.53 -13.14 15.95
N LYS A 23 -12.13 -12.16 16.62
CA LYS A 23 -11.44 -10.99 17.20
C LYS A 23 -10.15 -11.42 17.91
N ALA A 24 -8.99 -11.18 17.29
CA ALA A 24 -7.73 -11.19 18.01
C ALA A 24 -7.71 -9.90 18.85
N GLY A 25 -7.65 -10.03 20.15
CA GLY A 25 -7.55 -8.89 21.07
C GLY A 25 -6.34 -8.02 20.69
N ILE A 26 -6.58 -6.73 20.59
CA ILE A 26 -5.58 -5.69 20.31
C ILE A 26 -4.62 -5.68 21.52
N GLY A 27 -3.49 -6.37 21.44
CA GLY A 27 -2.58 -6.53 22.56
C GLY A 27 -1.09 -6.45 22.27
N ALA A 28 -0.65 -6.46 21.02
CA ALA A 28 0.75 -6.19 20.67
C ALA A 28 0.78 -5.57 19.27
N GLY A 29 1.34 -4.39 19.21
CA GLY A 29 1.19 -3.52 18.04
C GLY A 29 1.65 -4.17 16.74
N ILE A 30 0.89 -3.96 15.70
CA ILE A 30 1.15 -4.23 14.27
C ILE A 30 2.62 -3.96 13.90
N LEU A 31 3.20 -2.89 14.43
CA LEU A 31 4.61 -2.55 14.28
C LEU A 31 5.55 -3.67 14.79
N GLY A 32 5.19 -4.36 15.87
CA GLY A 32 6.00 -5.46 16.44
C GLY A 32 6.03 -6.68 15.52
N VAL A 33 4.95 -7.00 14.83
CA VAL A 33 4.89 -8.13 13.90
C VAL A 33 5.62 -7.79 12.59
N LEU A 34 5.44 -6.59 12.06
CA LEU A 34 6.20 -6.11 10.89
C LEU A 34 7.70 -6.10 11.17
N ILE A 35 8.11 -5.69 12.36
CA ILE A 35 9.50 -5.74 12.80
C ILE A 35 10.00 -7.19 12.91
N ALA A 36 9.20 -8.10 13.46
CA ALA A 36 9.58 -9.51 13.61
C ALA A 36 9.69 -10.20 12.25
N MET A 37 8.77 -9.94 11.33
CA MET A 37 8.83 -10.44 9.95
C MET A 37 10.04 -9.87 9.20
N ALA A 38 10.30 -8.58 9.31
CA ALA A 38 11.47 -7.95 8.76
C ALA A 38 12.76 -8.54 9.35
N VAL A 39 12.86 -8.66 10.68
CA VAL A 39 14.06 -9.23 11.34
C VAL A 39 14.28 -10.68 10.95
N ALA A 40 13.25 -11.52 10.87
CA ALA A 40 13.40 -12.92 10.46
C ALA A 40 13.79 -13.04 8.99
N TYR A 41 13.18 -12.27 8.14
CA TYR A 41 13.53 -12.20 6.73
C TYR A 41 15.01 -11.84 6.54
N PHE A 42 15.54 -10.93 7.36
CA PHE A 42 16.92 -10.46 7.27
C PHE A 42 17.95 -11.30 8.00
N SER A 43 17.52 -12.17 8.93
CA SER A 43 18.40 -13.13 9.60
C SER A 43 18.52 -14.47 8.89
N GLY A 44 17.94 -14.62 7.70
CA GLY A 44 17.91 -15.88 6.94
C GLY A 44 16.91 -16.89 7.50
N GLY A 45 15.98 -16.44 8.34
CA GLY A 45 14.84 -17.21 8.84
C GLY A 45 13.62 -17.03 7.93
N ASP A 46 12.62 -17.88 8.11
CA ASP A 46 11.34 -17.75 7.40
C ASP A 46 10.51 -16.61 8.01
N PRO A 47 10.23 -15.53 7.26
CA PRO A 47 9.47 -14.37 7.76
C PRO A 47 8.06 -14.75 8.23
N LEU A 48 7.45 -15.72 7.56
CA LEU A 48 6.11 -16.18 7.89
C LEU A 48 6.08 -16.91 9.22
N SER A 49 7.09 -17.74 9.51
CA SER A 49 7.20 -18.44 10.79
C SER A 49 7.53 -17.48 11.93
N ALA A 50 8.36 -16.47 11.72
CA ALA A 50 8.67 -15.47 12.73
C ALA A 50 7.52 -14.49 12.97
N GLY A 51 6.78 -14.12 11.93
CA GLY A 51 5.53 -13.38 12.08
C GLY A 51 4.49 -14.18 12.86
N MET A 52 4.34 -15.47 12.56
CA MET A 52 3.47 -16.38 13.31
C MET A 52 3.93 -16.60 14.75
N GLN A 53 5.24 -16.69 15.01
CA GLN A 53 5.78 -16.84 16.36
C GLN A 53 5.58 -15.56 17.17
N ALA A 54 5.85 -14.39 16.61
CA ALA A 54 5.57 -13.11 17.26
C ALA A 54 4.08 -12.91 17.54
N PHE A 55 3.22 -13.36 16.64
CA PHE A 55 1.77 -13.39 16.82
C PHE A 55 1.37 -14.37 17.94
N GLN A 56 2.01 -15.52 18.05
CA GLN A 56 1.77 -16.55 19.06
C GLN A 56 2.25 -16.13 20.45
N GLU A 57 3.44 -15.53 20.57
CA GLU A 57 4.01 -15.02 21.80
C GLU A 57 3.21 -13.84 22.37
N ASN A 58 2.51 -13.11 21.53
CA ASN A 58 1.62 -12.01 21.90
C ASN A 58 0.14 -12.43 22.08
N GLY A 59 -0.15 -13.72 22.26
CA GLY A 59 -1.46 -14.22 22.69
C GLY A 59 -2.42 -14.63 21.54
N GLY A 60 -1.94 -14.70 20.30
CA GLY A 60 -2.78 -14.94 19.13
C GLY A 60 -3.43 -16.33 18.97
N LEU A 61 -2.95 -17.36 19.65
CA LEU A 61 -3.45 -18.75 19.44
C LEU A 61 -4.29 -19.32 20.59
N GLY A 62 -4.34 -18.67 21.73
CA GLY A 62 -5.11 -19.15 22.89
C GLY A 62 -6.64 -19.18 22.73
N SER A 63 -7.15 -18.66 21.60
CA SER A 63 -8.58 -18.52 21.31
C SER A 63 -9.13 -19.50 20.26
N LEU A 64 -8.34 -20.43 19.74
CA LEU A 64 -8.74 -21.31 18.63
C LEU A 64 -9.38 -22.64 19.05
N THR A 65 -9.51 -22.93 20.33
CA THR A 65 -10.16 -24.16 20.82
C THR A 65 -11.40 -23.82 21.65
N GLY A 66 -12.55 -23.71 21.01
CA GLY A 66 -13.80 -23.55 21.76
C GLY A 66 -15.01 -23.26 20.90
N THR A 67 -15.79 -24.32 20.63
CA THR A 67 -17.23 -24.38 20.35
C THR A 67 -17.78 -23.65 19.12
N ASN A 68 -18.42 -24.47 18.26
CA ASN A 68 -19.41 -24.07 17.26
C ASN A 68 -20.41 -23.10 17.87
N THR A 69 -20.45 -21.89 17.36
CA THR A 69 -21.57 -20.99 17.53
C THR A 69 -21.92 -20.44 16.16
N GLU A 70 -23.17 -20.50 15.82
CA GLU A 70 -23.74 -20.04 14.56
C GLU A 70 -23.22 -18.66 14.17
N VAL A 71 -22.95 -18.51 12.87
CA VAL A 71 -22.53 -17.24 12.25
C VAL A 71 -23.73 -16.29 12.37
N SER A 72 -23.75 -15.44 13.39
CA SER A 72 -24.53 -14.23 13.35
C SER A 72 -23.75 -13.24 12.48
N GLU A 73 -24.35 -12.76 11.40
CA GLU A 73 -23.96 -11.52 10.73
C GLU A 73 -24.02 -10.42 11.79
N ASP A 74 -22.91 -10.19 12.45
CA ASP A 74 -22.77 -9.09 13.39
C ASP A 74 -22.66 -7.83 12.53
N GLN A 75 -23.79 -7.24 12.18
CA GLN A 75 -23.88 -5.93 11.52
C GLN A 75 -23.40 -4.88 12.53
N ARG A 76 -22.09 -4.79 12.67
CA ARG A 76 -21.47 -3.70 13.38
C ARG A 76 -21.79 -2.41 12.62
N GLU A 77 -22.41 -1.46 13.28
CA GLU A 77 -22.50 -0.10 12.76
C GLU A 77 -21.08 0.50 12.69
N PHE A 78 -20.70 0.99 11.52
CA PHE A 78 -19.44 1.71 11.34
C PHE A 78 -19.57 3.11 11.95
N THR A 79 -18.49 3.58 12.55
CA THR A 79 -18.41 4.95 13.03
C THR A 79 -18.48 5.94 11.86
N GLU A 80 -18.83 7.18 12.14
CA GLU A 80 -18.85 8.25 11.14
C GLU A 80 -17.48 8.40 10.48
N GLU A 81 -16.39 8.38 11.26
CA GLU A 81 -15.01 8.42 10.77
C GLU A 81 -14.68 7.25 9.82
N GLU A 82 -15.10 6.02 10.16
CA GLU A 82 -14.90 4.84 9.29
C GLU A 82 -15.69 4.95 7.97
N GLN A 83 -16.84 5.59 7.99
CA GLN A 83 -17.65 5.83 6.79
C GLN A 83 -17.04 6.94 5.93
N GLU A 84 -16.55 8.01 6.54
CA GLU A 84 -15.85 9.10 5.85
C GLU A 84 -14.57 8.61 5.19
N LEU A 85 -13.75 7.81 5.88
CA LEU A 85 -12.53 7.21 5.30
C LEU A 85 -12.85 6.25 4.16
N ALA A 86 -13.92 5.46 4.27
CA ALA A 86 -14.35 4.59 3.18
C ALA A 86 -14.79 5.41 1.97
N ARG A 87 -15.63 6.43 2.16
CA ARG A 87 -16.07 7.33 1.12
C ARG A 87 -14.89 8.04 0.46
N PHE A 88 -13.99 8.59 1.26
CA PHE A 88 -12.75 9.21 0.78
C PHE A 88 -11.97 8.23 -0.11
N SER A 89 -11.74 6.99 0.37
CA SER A 89 -11.00 5.98 -0.39
C SER A 89 -11.67 5.64 -1.73
N THR A 90 -13.01 5.59 -1.76
CA THR A 90 -13.76 5.34 -3.01
C THR A 90 -13.70 6.51 -3.97
N GLN A 91 -13.63 7.75 -3.47
CA GLN A 91 -13.45 8.95 -4.30
C GLN A 91 -12.03 9.02 -4.89
N ILE A 92 -10.99 8.65 -4.12
CA ILE A 92 -9.62 8.58 -4.63
C ILE A 92 -9.51 7.49 -5.69
N LEU A 93 -10.07 6.30 -5.46
CA LEU A 93 -10.07 5.25 -6.49
C LEU A 93 -10.73 5.75 -7.78
N ALA A 94 -11.88 6.45 -7.67
CA ALA A 94 -12.53 7.04 -8.82
C ALA A 94 -11.63 8.04 -9.57
N GLY A 95 -10.88 8.87 -8.84
CA GLY A 95 -9.90 9.79 -9.43
C GLY A 95 -8.76 9.05 -10.15
N THR A 96 -8.28 7.93 -9.58
CA THR A 96 -7.27 7.12 -10.27
C THR A 96 -7.82 6.47 -11.53
N GLU A 97 -9.07 6.00 -11.51
CA GLU A 97 -9.73 5.45 -12.71
C GLU A 97 -9.83 6.48 -13.84
N ASP A 98 -10.24 7.71 -13.52
CA ASP A 98 -10.40 8.77 -14.51
C ASP A 98 -9.04 9.14 -15.15
N VAL A 99 -8.01 9.34 -14.31
CA VAL A 99 -6.67 9.71 -14.76
C VAL A 99 -6.02 8.60 -15.59
N TRP A 100 -6.00 7.37 -15.09
CA TRP A 100 -5.32 6.28 -15.79
C TRP A 100 -6.04 5.86 -17.07
N LYS A 101 -7.36 5.99 -17.11
CA LYS A 101 -8.12 5.76 -18.35
C LYS A 101 -7.69 6.74 -19.45
N ASP A 102 -7.59 8.02 -19.14
CA ASP A 102 -7.15 9.04 -20.11
C ASP A 102 -5.69 8.77 -20.55
N ILE A 103 -4.78 8.49 -19.61
CA ILE A 103 -3.36 8.22 -19.94
C ILE A 103 -3.23 6.96 -20.82
N PHE A 104 -3.96 5.89 -20.54
CA PHE A 104 -3.91 4.66 -21.34
C PHE A 104 -4.51 4.89 -22.74
N GLU A 105 -5.62 5.63 -22.84
CA GLU A 105 -6.23 6.00 -24.13
C GLU A 105 -5.27 6.86 -24.98
N GLU A 106 -4.59 7.83 -24.38
CA GLU A 106 -3.55 8.64 -25.05
C GLU A 106 -2.38 7.79 -25.58
N ASN A 107 -2.10 6.63 -24.96
CA ASN A 107 -1.06 5.69 -25.37
C ASN A 107 -1.60 4.51 -26.18
N GLU A 108 -2.82 4.57 -26.71
CA GLU A 108 -3.47 3.52 -27.51
C GLU A 108 -3.58 2.17 -26.74
N MET A 109 -3.71 2.21 -25.41
CA MET A 109 -3.86 1.06 -24.52
C MET A 109 -5.24 1.05 -23.86
N GLU A 110 -5.70 -0.13 -23.44
CA GLU A 110 -6.92 -0.28 -22.65
C GLU A 110 -6.60 -0.33 -21.16
N TYR A 111 -7.31 0.47 -20.35
CA TYR A 111 -7.18 0.45 -18.89
C TYR A 111 -8.28 -0.40 -18.28
N GLU A 112 -7.91 -1.53 -17.69
CA GLU A 112 -8.79 -2.33 -16.84
C GLU A 112 -8.74 -1.75 -15.42
N VAL A 113 -9.88 -1.32 -14.88
CA VAL A 113 -9.94 -0.73 -13.55
C VAL A 113 -9.75 -1.80 -12.47
N PRO A 114 -8.95 -1.54 -11.42
CA PRO A 114 -8.81 -2.49 -10.33
C PRO A 114 -10.04 -2.46 -9.42
N THR A 115 -10.27 -3.53 -8.67
CA THR A 115 -11.25 -3.54 -7.59
C THR A 115 -10.57 -3.21 -6.26
N MET A 116 -11.11 -2.29 -5.48
CA MET A 116 -10.67 -2.04 -4.10
C MET A 116 -11.47 -2.89 -3.13
N VAL A 117 -10.79 -3.59 -2.25
CA VAL A 117 -11.41 -4.38 -1.16
C VAL A 117 -11.14 -3.68 0.17
N LEU A 118 -12.19 -3.17 0.78
CA LEU A 118 -12.14 -2.66 2.15
C LEU A 118 -12.41 -3.81 3.10
N TYR A 119 -11.51 -4.03 4.06
CA TYR A 119 -11.64 -5.14 5.01
C TYR A 119 -11.25 -4.72 6.44
N THR A 120 -11.47 -5.59 7.42
CA THR A 120 -11.06 -5.38 8.81
C THR A 120 -10.29 -6.59 9.33
N GLY A 121 -9.07 -6.37 9.80
CA GLY A 121 -8.20 -7.36 10.43
C GLY A 121 -7.53 -8.30 9.47
N ALA A 122 -8.28 -9.19 8.80
CA ALA A 122 -7.73 -10.14 7.84
C ALA A 122 -8.71 -10.44 6.70
N THR A 123 -8.18 -10.77 5.53
CA THR A 123 -8.96 -11.12 4.33
C THR A 123 -8.26 -12.20 3.52
N GLN A 124 -9.02 -12.96 2.73
CA GLN A 124 -8.47 -13.91 1.75
C GLN A 124 -8.29 -13.23 0.41
N THR A 125 -7.15 -13.49 -0.23
CA THR A 125 -6.80 -12.97 -1.56
C THR A 125 -6.24 -14.10 -2.43
N ALA A 126 -6.12 -13.88 -3.72
CA ALA A 126 -5.45 -14.84 -4.61
C ALA A 126 -3.93 -14.94 -4.34
N CYS A 127 -3.34 -13.92 -3.69
CA CYS A 127 -1.93 -13.90 -3.30
C CYS A 127 -1.67 -14.54 -1.92
N GLY A 128 -2.71 -15.04 -1.24
CA GLY A 128 -2.65 -15.61 0.10
C GLY A 128 -3.52 -14.86 1.09
N GLN A 129 -3.24 -15.02 2.37
CA GLN A 129 -3.96 -14.34 3.44
C GLN A 129 -3.39 -12.92 3.62
N GLY A 130 -4.22 -11.91 3.38
CA GLY A 130 -3.94 -10.52 3.73
C GLY A 130 -4.30 -10.22 5.19
N SER A 131 -3.55 -9.33 5.81
CA SER A 131 -3.85 -8.84 7.17
C SER A 131 -3.63 -7.33 7.27
N ALA A 132 -4.36 -6.67 8.17
CA ALA A 132 -4.20 -5.24 8.47
C ALA A 132 -2.74 -4.86 8.81
N GLN A 133 -1.97 -5.82 9.32
CA GLN A 133 -0.57 -5.64 9.71
C GLN A 133 0.38 -5.48 8.51
N MET A 134 -0.04 -5.90 7.33
CA MET A 134 0.75 -5.73 6.09
C MET A 134 0.64 -4.32 5.52
N GLY A 135 -0.32 -3.52 6.02
CA GLY A 135 -0.71 -2.27 5.37
C GLY A 135 -1.58 -2.51 4.14
N PRO A 136 -1.91 -1.47 3.38
CA PRO A 136 -2.50 -1.59 2.05
C PRO A 136 -1.56 -2.37 1.12
N PHE A 137 -2.13 -3.11 0.17
CA PHE A 137 -1.36 -3.84 -0.83
C PHE A 137 -2.17 -4.14 -2.08
N TYR A 138 -1.48 -4.27 -3.20
CA TYR A 138 -2.02 -4.76 -4.45
C TYR A 138 -1.72 -6.27 -4.62
N CYS A 139 -2.70 -7.05 -5.03
CA CYS A 139 -2.52 -8.45 -5.38
C CYS A 139 -2.70 -8.66 -6.89
N SER A 140 -1.63 -9.00 -7.58
CA SER A 140 -1.66 -9.26 -9.03
C SER A 140 -2.41 -10.53 -9.41
N GLY A 141 -2.60 -11.45 -8.46
CA GLY A 141 -3.31 -12.72 -8.70
C GLY A 141 -4.82 -12.56 -8.90
N ASP A 142 -5.41 -11.49 -8.38
CA ASP A 142 -6.83 -11.16 -8.55
C ASP A 142 -7.08 -9.70 -8.97
N GLN A 143 -6.00 -8.94 -9.20
CA GLN A 143 -6.01 -7.54 -9.66
C GLN A 143 -6.79 -6.62 -8.71
N LYS A 144 -6.61 -6.82 -7.40
CA LYS A 144 -7.33 -6.06 -6.38
C LYS A 144 -6.39 -5.32 -5.45
N LEU A 145 -6.84 -4.13 -5.02
CA LEU A 145 -6.24 -3.40 -3.90
C LEU A 145 -6.93 -3.83 -2.61
N TYR A 146 -6.18 -4.02 -1.57
CA TYR A 146 -6.68 -4.43 -0.26
C TYR A 146 -6.31 -3.38 0.79
N ILE A 147 -7.32 -2.83 1.47
CA ILE A 147 -7.11 -1.74 2.44
C ILE A 147 -7.92 -2.02 3.70
N ASP A 148 -7.23 -2.11 4.84
CA ASP A 148 -7.84 -1.95 6.16
C ASP A 148 -7.75 -0.48 6.55
N LEU A 149 -8.88 0.19 6.70
CA LEU A 149 -8.91 1.64 6.98
C LEU A 149 -8.26 2.03 8.30
N SER A 150 -8.08 1.08 9.24
CA SER A 150 -7.32 1.32 10.47
C SER A 150 -5.85 1.68 10.21
N PHE A 151 -5.32 1.32 9.03
CA PHE A 151 -3.98 1.69 8.61
C PHE A 151 -3.77 3.21 8.60
N PHE A 152 -4.74 3.98 8.14
CA PHE A 152 -4.65 5.44 8.10
C PHE A 152 -4.58 6.06 9.50
N THR A 153 -5.39 5.55 10.42
CA THR A 153 -5.33 5.95 11.84
C THR A 153 -3.97 5.60 12.47
N GLU A 154 -3.40 4.46 12.09
CA GLU A 154 -2.07 4.05 12.55
C GLU A 154 -0.93 4.87 11.94
N MET A 155 -1.00 5.19 10.67
CA MET A 155 -0.07 6.12 10.01
C MET A 155 0.02 7.44 10.76
N LYS A 156 -1.13 8.04 11.05
CA LYS A 156 -1.23 9.27 11.84
C LYS A 156 -0.61 9.11 13.22
N SER A 157 -1.08 8.13 13.98
CA SER A 157 -0.73 8.00 15.41
C SER A 157 0.70 7.49 15.65
N LYS A 158 1.21 6.57 14.81
CA LYS A 158 2.49 5.91 15.01
C LYS A 158 3.63 6.51 14.19
N LEU A 159 3.34 6.99 12.98
CA LEU A 159 4.36 7.52 12.08
C LEU A 159 4.35 9.04 11.99
N GLY A 160 3.25 9.71 12.39
CA GLY A 160 3.07 11.14 12.22
C GLY A 160 2.80 11.55 10.77
N ALA A 161 2.41 10.58 9.92
CA ALA A 161 1.91 10.85 8.59
C ALA A 161 0.40 11.01 8.68
N ASP A 162 -0.05 12.25 8.71
CA ASP A 162 -1.44 12.67 8.78
C ASP A 162 -1.77 13.50 7.55
N GLY A 163 -3.05 13.62 7.27
CA GLY A 163 -3.56 14.38 6.16
C GLY A 163 -4.22 13.49 5.10
N ASP A 164 -5.21 14.06 4.44
CA ASP A 164 -5.99 13.33 3.46
C ASP A 164 -5.17 13.00 2.20
N PHE A 165 -4.24 13.88 1.82
CA PHE A 165 -3.38 13.61 0.67
C PHE A 165 -2.29 12.56 0.97
N ALA A 166 -1.89 12.36 2.23
CA ALA A 166 -1.06 11.23 2.62
C ALA A 166 -1.79 9.89 2.38
N TYR A 167 -3.09 9.85 2.66
CA TYR A 167 -3.92 8.65 2.42
C TYR A 167 -4.18 8.44 0.93
N ALA A 168 -4.44 9.52 0.19
CA ALA A 168 -4.59 9.50 -1.25
C ALA A 168 -3.33 8.96 -1.96
N TYR A 169 -2.15 9.41 -1.51
CA TYR A 169 -0.86 8.92 -2.02
C TYR A 169 -0.72 7.40 -1.85
N VAL A 170 -1.08 6.84 -0.70
CA VAL A 170 -0.99 5.40 -0.47
C VAL A 170 -1.91 4.63 -1.44
N ILE A 171 -3.17 5.09 -1.60
CA ILE A 171 -4.11 4.45 -2.53
C ILE A 171 -3.59 4.53 -3.97
N ALA A 172 -3.09 5.70 -4.37
CA ALA A 172 -2.53 5.90 -5.71
C ALA A 172 -1.26 5.07 -5.95
N HIS A 173 -0.45 4.82 -4.92
CA HIS A 173 0.72 3.93 -4.97
C HIS A 173 0.29 2.48 -5.26
N GLU A 174 -0.74 1.96 -4.57
CA GLU A 174 -1.25 0.62 -4.84
C GLU A 174 -1.86 0.50 -6.25
N VAL A 175 -2.50 1.57 -6.74
CA VAL A 175 -2.93 1.65 -8.16
C VAL A 175 -1.71 1.70 -9.08
N GLY A 176 -0.59 2.29 -8.67
CA GLY A 176 0.67 2.26 -9.40
C GLY A 176 1.14 0.82 -9.68
N HIS A 177 1.06 -0.09 -8.69
CA HIS A 177 1.34 -1.52 -8.90
C HIS A 177 0.36 -2.19 -9.86
N HIS A 178 -0.90 -1.74 -9.90
CA HIS A 178 -1.85 -2.21 -10.90
C HIS A 178 -1.45 -1.75 -12.31
N VAL A 179 -0.99 -0.51 -12.46
CA VAL A 179 -0.44 0.00 -13.74
C VAL A 179 0.80 -0.80 -14.17
N GLU A 180 1.72 -1.10 -13.25
CA GLU A 180 2.86 -1.99 -13.53
C GLU A 180 2.42 -3.38 -13.99
N TYR A 181 1.33 -3.90 -13.42
CA TYR A 181 0.74 -5.16 -13.83
C TYR A 181 0.20 -5.07 -15.27
N LEU A 182 -0.63 -4.07 -15.58
CA LEU A 182 -1.23 -3.89 -16.91
C LEU A 182 -0.18 -3.67 -18.00
N THR A 183 0.93 -3.02 -17.68
CA THR A 183 2.04 -2.78 -18.60
C THR A 183 3.03 -3.95 -18.69
N GLY A 184 2.83 -5.01 -17.90
CA GLY A 184 3.69 -6.20 -17.88
C GLY A 184 4.99 -6.05 -17.09
N ILE A 185 5.27 -4.87 -16.56
CA ILE A 185 6.50 -4.57 -15.79
C ILE A 185 6.57 -5.41 -14.52
N LEU A 186 5.46 -5.53 -13.79
CA LEU A 186 5.39 -6.29 -12.54
C LEU A 186 5.70 -7.77 -12.74
N GLN A 187 5.11 -8.39 -13.77
CA GLN A 187 5.32 -9.80 -14.09
C GLN A 187 6.77 -10.08 -14.51
N ASP A 188 7.32 -9.23 -15.40
CA ASP A 188 8.71 -9.36 -15.87
C ASP A 188 9.71 -9.21 -14.70
N ALA A 189 9.47 -8.27 -13.80
CA ALA A 189 10.28 -8.09 -12.60
C ALA A 189 10.21 -9.32 -11.67
N HIS A 190 8.99 -9.83 -11.37
CA HIS A 190 8.81 -11.01 -10.54
C HIS A 190 9.47 -12.27 -11.13
N GLU A 191 9.38 -12.48 -12.46
CA GLU A 191 10.05 -13.59 -13.13
C GLU A 191 11.59 -13.51 -13.02
N LYS A 192 12.14 -12.30 -13.07
CA LYS A 192 13.58 -12.06 -12.86
C LYS A 192 13.98 -12.29 -11.42
N MET A 193 13.21 -11.71 -10.46
CA MET A 193 13.46 -11.85 -9.03
C MET A 193 13.48 -13.31 -8.57
N ALA A 194 12.61 -14.17 -9.13
CA ALA A 194 12.56 -15.60 -8.82
C ALA A 194 13.86 -16.35 -9.17
N LYS A 195 14.74 -15.77 -10.00
CA LYS A 195 16.01 -16.35 -10.44
C LYS A 195 17.24 -15.69 -9.81
N MET A 196 17.03 -14.64 -9.01
CA MET A 196 18.08 -13.85 -8.37
C MET A 196 18.39 -14.33 -6.94
N ASN A 197 19.55 -13.95 -6.42
CA ASN A 197 19.77 -14.01 -4.98
C ASN A 197 18.93 -12.91 -4.28
N GLN A 198 18.76 -13.02 -2.95
CA GLN A 198 17.89 -12.14 -2.20
C GLN A 198 18.24 -10.65 -2.31
N THR A 199 19.54 -10.32 -2.25
CA THR A 199 19.98 -8.92 -2.34
C THR A 199 19.64 -8.29 -3.68
N ASP A 200 19.83 -9.01 -4.79
CA ASP A 200 19.49 -8.52 -6.12
C ASP A 200 17.98 -8.49 -6.33
N ALA A 201 17.24 -9.47 -5.80
CA ALA A 201 15.78 -9.46 -5.80
C ALA A 201 15.23 -8.24 -5.02
N ASN A 202 15.80 -7.92 -3.85
CA ASN A 202 15.43 -6.74 -3.08
C ASN A 202 15.65 -5.45 -3.88
N LYS A 203 16.77 -5.31 -4.58
CA LYS A 203 17.01 -4.15 -5.46
C LYS A 203 15.99 -4.02 -6.59
N MET A 204 15.58 -5.15 -7.15
CA MET A 204 14.52 -5.18 -8.17
C MET A 204 13.17 -4.76 -7.58
N SER A 205 12.85 -5.23 -6.35
CA SER A 205 11.67 -4.80 -5.61
C SER A 205 11.67 -3.28 -5.38
N VAL A 206 12.79 -2.72 -4.93
CA VAL A 206 12.93 -1.25 -4.77
C VAL A 206 12.59 -0.51 -6.08
N ARG A 207 12.97 -1.03 -7.25
CA ARG A 207 12.66 -0.38 -8.54
C ARG A 207 11.16 -0.37 -8.85
N LEU A 208 10.44 -1.44 -8.51
CA LEU A 208 8.98 -1.50 -8.60
C LEU A 208 8.36 -0.45 -7.65
N GLU A 209 8.74 -0.47 -6.39
CA GLU A 209 8.20 0.46 -5.39
C GLU A 209 8.40 1.94 -5.78
N LEU A 210 9.58 2.27 -6.30
CA LEU A 210 9.86 3.63 -6.76
C LEU A 210 9.09 3.99 -8.04
N LEU A 211 8.77 3.02 -8.88
CA LEU A 211 7.91 3.24 -10.04
C LEU A 211 6.46 3.46 -9.61
N ALA A 212 5.96 2.71 -8.62
CA ALA A 212 4.65 2.94 -8.04
C ALA A 212 4.55 4.33 -7.37
N ASP A 213 5.60 4.78 -6.65
CA ASP A 213 5.69 6.14 -6.11
C ASP A 213 5.66 7.20 -7.24
N PHE A 214 6.36 6.96 -8.33
CA PHE A 214 6.34 7.83 -9.50
C PHE A 214 4.94 7.89 -10.13
N TYR A 215 4.27 6.76 -10.29
CA TYR A 215 2.90 6.70 -10.81
C TYR A 215 1.88 7.38 -9.89
N ALA A 216 2.06 7.30 -8.57
CA ALA A 216 1.27 8.08 -7.62
C ALA A 216 1.45 9.60 -7.85
N GLY A 217 2.69 10.04 -8.14
CA GLY A 217 2.96 11.42 -8.51
C GLY A 217 2.34 11.82 -9.85
N VAL A 218 2.42 10.96 -10.87
CA VAL A 218 1.77 11.19 -12.17
C VAL A 218 0.25 11.32 -12.00
N TRP A 219 -0.36 10.44 -11.20
CA TRP A 219 -1.78 10.56 -10.88
C TRP A 219 -2.10 11.92 -10.24
N ALA A 220 -1.35 12.33 -9.23
CA ALA A 220 -1.58 13.60 -8.53
C ALA A 220 -1.47 14.82 -9.47
N HIS A 221 -0.52 14.79 -10.42
CA HIS A 221 -0.39 15.81 -11.46
C HIS A 221 -1.67 15.94 -12.29
N HIS A 222 -2.13 14.83 -12.84
CA HIS A 222 -3.28 14.82 -13.74
C HIS A 222 -4.60 15.04 -13.01
N ASP A 223 -4.77 14.47 -11.81
CA ASP A 223 -5.95 14.68 -10.97
C ASP A 223 -6.10 16.18 -10.61
N ASN A 224 -5.01 16.82 -10.24
CA ASN A 224 -5.03 18.28 -9.99
C ASN A 224 -5.33 19.09 -11.26
N LYS A 225 -4.79 18.68 -12.42
CA LYS A 225 -5.07 19.33 -13.70
C LYS A 225 -6.54 19.18 -14.11
N MET A 226 -7.15 18.03 -13.86
CA MET A 226 -8.57 17.74 -14.22
C MET A 226 -9.54 18.42 -13.27
N PHE A 227 -9.23 18.43 -11.97
CA PHE A 227 -10.22 18.73 -10.93
C PHE A 227 -9.83 19.86 -10.00
N GLY A 228 -8.57 20.32 -10.02
CA GLY A 228 -8.08 21.33 -9.08
C GLY A 228 -8.10 20.83 -7.63
N SER A 229 -7.75 19.56 -7.44
CA SER A 229 -7.93 18.85 -6.17
C SER A 229 -6.90 19.17 -5.10
N LEU A 230 -5.70 19.63 -5.47
CA LEU A 230 -4.64 19.92 -4.51
C LEU A 230 -4.88 21.26 -3.80
N GLU A 231 -4.69 21.23 -2.49
CA GLU A 231 -4.73 22.38 -1.61
C GLU A 231 -3.36 22.66 -0.98
N ASP A 232 -3.22 23.79 -0.30
CA ASP A 232 -1.98 24.16 0.39
C ASP A 232 -1.67 23.13 1.50
N GLY A 233 -0.48 22.51 1.43
CA GLY A 233 -0.02 21.52 2.39
C GLY A 233 -0.11 20.06 1.90
N ASP A 234 -0.94 19.77 0.92
CA ASP A 234 -1.16 18.39 0.42
C ASP A 234 0.14 17.72 -0.03
N ILE A 235 0.95 18.43 -0.82
CA ILE A 235 2.22 17.90 -1.33
C ILE A 235 3.17 17.55 -0.17
N GLU A 236 3.22 18.38 0.87
CA GLU A 236 4.00 18.14 2.07
C GLU A 236 3.51 16.90 2.84
N GLU A 237 2.21 16.64 2.86
CA GLU A 237 1.63 15.43 3.48
C GLU A 237 2.09 14.16 2.77
N ALA A 238 2.00 14.11 1.43
CA ALA A 238 2.50 12.96 0.66
C ALA A 238 4.01 12.78 0.80
N ILE A 239 4.78 13.87 0.77
CA ILE A 239 6.23 13.83 0.97
C ILE A 239 6.58 13.32 2.36
N ASN A 240 5.89 13.78 3.40
CA ASN A 240 6.09 13.29 4.76
C ASN A 240 5.71 11.80 4.85
N CYS A 241 4.61 11.39 4.23
CA CYS A 241 4.22 9.97 4.16
C CYS A 241 5.33 9.14 3.51
N ALA A 242 5.77 9.48 2.30
CA ALA A 242 6.86 8.79 1.60
C ALA A 242 8.16 8.74 2.43
N GLN A 243 8.44 9.78 3.22
CA GLN A 243 9.59 9.83 4.10
C GLN A 243 9.50 8.82 5.24
N VAL A 244 8.37 8.75 5.94
CA VAL A 244 8.26 7.95 7.17
C VAL A 244 7.97 6.47 6.91
N ILE A 245 7.61 6.11 5.68
CA ILE A 245 7.46 4.71 5.25
C ILE A 245 8.68 4.17 4.48
N GLY A 246 9.74 4.95 4.30
CA GLY A 246 10.99 4.46 3.72
C GLY A 246 11.69 3.45 4.64
N ASP A 247 12.31 2.43 4.02
CA ASP A 247 12.97 1.33 4.75
C ASP A 247 14.02 1.81 5.74
N ASP A 248 14.79 2.83 5.37
CA ASP A 248 15.82 3.39 6.24
C ASP A 248 15.25 4.10 7.46
N TYR A 249 14.11 4.78 7.33
CA TYR A 249 13.40 5.41 8.45
C TYR A 249 12.78 4.34 9.36
N LEU A 250 12.01 3.40 8.80
CA LEU A 250 11.33 2.35 9.56
C LEU A 250 12.33 1.48 10.32
N GLN A 251 13.42 1.06 9.68
CA GLN A 251 14.44 0.23 10.32
C GLN A 251 15.19 0.98 11.42
N LYS A 252 15.55 2.25 11.22
CA LYS A 252 16.16 3.08 12.27
C LYS A 252 15.22 3.29 13.45
N LYS A 253 13.94 3.55 13.20
CA LYS A 253 12.92 3.72 14.25
C LYS A 253 12.73 2.44 15.06
N ALA A 254 12.76 1.29 14.39
CA ALA A 254 12.50 -0.01 15.00
C ALA A 254 13.71 -0.56 15.80
N ARG A 255 14.94 -0.42 15.28
CA ARG A 255 16.13 -1.09 15.82
C ARG A 255 17.36 -0.20 15.95
N GLY A 256 17.26 1.10 15.65
CA GLY A 256 18.33 2.08 15.79
C GLY A 256 19.31 2.17 14.61
N TYR A 257 19.26 1.24 13.65
CA TYR A 257 20.11 1.23 12.46
C TYR A 257 19.37 0.68 11.25
N ALA A 258 19.88 0.97 10.05
CA ALA A 258 19.37 0.45 8.80
C ALA A 258 20.35 -0.52 8.15
N VAL A 259 19.83 -1.46 7.33
CA VAL A 259 20.61 -2.45 6.57
C VAL A 259 20.19 -2.33 5.10
N PRO A 260 20.96 -1.60 4.28
CA PRO A 260 20.57 -1.28 2.91
C PRO A 260 20.32 -2.49 2.00
N GLU A 261 21.04 -3.60 2.21
CA GLU A 261 20.88 -4.84 1.43
C GLU A 261 19.52 -5.52 1.66
N SER A 262 18.84 -5.12 2.71
CA SER A 262 17.54 -5.63 3.10
C SER A 262 16.37 -4.74 2.69
N PHE A 263 16.65 -3.61 2.05
CA PHE A 263 15.58 -2.71 1.58
C PHE A 263 14.86 -3.33 0.39
N ASN A 264 13.55 -3.33 0.45
CA ASN A 264 12.68 -3.80 -0.61
C ASN A 264 11.64 -2.77 -1.05
N HIS A 265 11.50 -1.65 -0.30
CA HIS A 265 10.66 -0.50 -0.68
C HIS A 265 11.49 0.73 -1.05
N GLY A 266 12.77 0.76 -0.67
CA GLY A 266 13.66 1.89 -0.91
C GLY A 266 13.76 2.86 0.27
N THR A 267 14.71 3.79 0.15
CA THR A 267 14.93 4.81 1.17
C THR A 267 13.90 5.93 1.09
N SER A 268 13.67 6.62 2.20
CA SER A 268 12.85 7.83 2.28
C SER A 268 13.19 8.82 1.16
N LYS A 269 14.49 9.04 0.90
CA LYS A 269 14.96 9.97 -0.13
C LYS A 269 14.57 9.53 -1.54
N GLN A 270 14.67 8.23 -1.84
CA GLN A 270 14.30 7.67 -3.15
C GLN A 270 12.80 7.79 -3.38
N ARG A 271 11.98 7.37 -2.42
CA ARG A 271 10.52 7.44 -2.50
C ARG A 271 10.03 8.87 -2.75
N MET A 272 10.50 9.83 -1.93
CA MET A 272 10.18 11.26 -2.13
C MET A 272 10.62 11.78 -3.49
N LYS A 273 11.80 11.37 -3.98
CA LYS A 273 12.33 11.80 -5.28
C LYS A 273 11.44 11.36 -6.42
N TRP A 274 11.04 10.07 -6.44
CA TRP A 274 10.27 9.51 -7.54
C TRP A 274 8.81 10.00 -7.53
N PHE A 275 8.19 10.14 -6.36
CA PHE A 275 6.89 10.77 -6.24
C PHE A 275 6.93 12.23 -6.78
N LYS A 276 7.89 13.04 -6.34
CA LYS A 276 8.05 14.41 -6.84
C LYS A 276 8.25 14.47 -8.34
N LYS A 277 9.07 13.58 -8.89
CA LYS A 277 9.31 13.51 -10.33
C LYS A 277 8.02 13.25 -11.12
N GLY A 278 7.19 12.32 -10.65
CA GLY A 278 5.88 12.06 -11.23
C GLY A 278 4.95 13.27 -11.15
N LEU A 279 4.87 13.90 -9.97
CA LEU A 279 4.07 15.10 -9.73
C LEU A 279 4.50 16.30 -10.60
N GLU A 280 5.79 16.50 -10.75
CA GLU A 280 6.33 17.64 -11.52
C GLU A 280 6.16 17.46 -13.02
N THR A 281 6.32 16.24 -13.52
CA THR A 281 6.31 15.98 -14.97
C THR A 281 4.95 15.58 -15.52
N GLY A 282 4.19 14.75 -14.78
CA GLY A 282 2.98 14.10 -15.29
C GLY A 282 3.22 13.16 -16.48
N ASP A 283 4.47 12.96 -16.90
CA ASP A 283 4.86 12.23 -18.10
C ASP A 283 5.31 10.80 -17.74
N VAL A 284 4.47 9.81 -18.03
CA VAL A 284 4.73 8.39 -17.73
C VAL A 284 6.06 7.87 -18.30
N SER A 285 6.54 8.45 -19.40
CA SER A 285 7.83 8.06 -20.02
C SER A 285 9.05 8.38 -19.14
N GLN A 286 8.89 9.26 -18.14
CA GLN A 286 9.95 9.61 -17.20
C GLN A 286 10.14 8.59 -16.06
N GLY A 287 9.26 7.57 -15.98
CA GLY A 287 9.30 6.50 -14.97
C GLY A 287 10.38 5.45 -15.22
N ASN A 288 11.63 5.85 -15.43
CA ASN A 288 12.72 4.97 -15.87
C ASN A 288 13.48 4.29 -14.72
N THR A 289 12.80 3.83 -13.66
CA THR A 289 13.44 3.20 -12.48
C THR A 289 14.24 1.94 -12.82
N PHE A 290 13.88 1.23 -13.89
CA PHE A 290 14.58 0.03 -14.34
C PHE A 290 15.76 0.30 -15.27
N GLU A 291 15.86 1.50 -15.85
CA GLU A 291 16.88 1.87 -16.83
C GLU A 291 18.01 2.67 -16.20
N CYS A 292 17.76 3.37 -15.09
CA CYS A 292 18.76 4.17 -14.40
C CYS A 292 19.70 3.30 -13.51
N SER A 293 20.89 3.80 -13.22
CA SER A 293 21.82 3.16 -12.27
C SER A 293 21.29 3.23 -10.83
N ASP A 294 21.81 2.35 -9.95
CA ASP A 294 21.44 2.34 -8.51
C ASP A 294 21.77 3.68 -7.82
N SER A 295 22.75 4.44 -8.32
CA SER A 295 23.09 5.78 -7.78
C SER A 295 22.17 6.90 -8.25
N GLU A 296 21.38 6.63 -9.29
CA GLU A 296 20.38 7.56 -9.84
C GLU A 296 18.98 7.29 -9.32
N LEU A 297 18.77 6.16 -8.65
CA LEU A 297 17.54 5.89 -7.90
C LEU A 297 17.46 6.78 -6.63
#